data_7b8214a77a5336a4747404949917a975
#
_entry.id   7b8214a77a5336a4747404949917a975
#
_cell.length_a   1.000
_cell.length_b   1.000
_cell.length_c   1.000
_cell.angle_alpha   90.00
_cell.angle_beta   90.00
_cell.angle_gamma   90.00
#
_symmetry.space_group_name_H-M   'P 1'
#
loop_
_entity.id
_entity.type
_entity.pdbx_description
1 polymer ?
#
loop_
_entity_poly.entity_id
_entity_poly.type
_entity_poly.pdbx_seq_one_letter_code
_entity_poly.pdbx_strand_id
1 'polypeptide(L)'
;MKSIEAFQRDIEPTIIAARNELVTEENFMAYKDGESIASLGSDQEPLYSLHTRLYYFTELDVDHIRDTYNKHLLPLGFELSEKRWKTTGPETVSLLWINEEYHAVVSSTTRLGEQTATYYYTQGTPSDGSTGTPPQLIDQPGRIPDWFDPSLPPADQK
;
A
#
# COMPACT_ATOMS: atom_id res chain seq x y z
N MET A 1 -10.99 -17.45 -0.89
CA MET A 1 -10.01 -16.38 -0.64
C MET A 1 -8.62 -16.82 -1.07
N LYS A 2 -7.90 -15.96 -1.72
CA LYS A 2 -6.52 -16.24 -2.16
C LYS A 2 -5.53 -16.13 -1.02
N SER A 3 -4.39 -16.79 -1.13
CA SER A 3 -3.35 -16.78 -0.10
C SER A 3 -2.51 -15.50 -0.13
N ILE A 4 -1.81 -15.25 0.98
CA ILE A 4 -0.88 -14.12 1.06
C ILE A 4 0.30 -14.29 0.09
N GLU A 5 0.68 -15.53 -0.20
CA GLU A 5 1.69 -15.82 -1.21
C GLU A 5 1.18 -15.49 -2.61
N ALA A 6 -0.07 -15.85 -2.91
CA ALA A 6 -0.68 -15.50 -4.20
C ALA A 6 -0.80 -13.99 -4.36
N PHE A 7 -1.13 -13.26 -3.29
CA PHE A 7 -1.13 -11.80 -3.31
C PHE A 7 0.24 -11.27 -3.74
N GLN A 8 1.30 -11.77 -3.13
CA GLN A 8 2.65 -11.29 -3.45
C GLN A 8 3.05 -11.60 -4.89
N ARG A 9 2.66 -12.76 -5.41
CA ARG A 9 3.02 -13.14 -6.78
C ARG A 9 2.19 -12.41 -7.84
N ASP A 10 0.88 -12.30 -7.61
CA ASP A 10 -0.06 -11.95 -8.67
C ASP A 10 -0.59 -10.53 -8.60
N ILE A 11 -0.57 -9.91 -7.44
CA ILE A 11 -1.18 -8.59 -7.20
C ILE A 11 -0.14 -7.53 -6.83
N GLU A 12 0.73 -7.84 -5.90
CA GLU A 12 1.67 -6.85 -5.37
C GLU A 12 2.54 -6.19 -6.44
N PRO A 13 3.08 -6.91 -7.46
CA PRO A 13 3.90 -6.26 -8.47
C PRO A 13 3.19 -5.13 -9.20
N THR A 14 1.89 -5.27 -9.44
CA THR A 14 1.10 -4.24 -10.11
C THR A 14 0.87 -3.03 -9.20
N ILE A 15 0.62 -3.27 -7.91
CA ILE A 15 0.49 -2.17 -6.93
C ILE A 15 1.81 -1.39 -6.86
N ILE A 16 2.93 -2.10 -6.80
CA ILE A 16 4.26 -1.49 -6.76
C ILE A 16 4.48 -0.61 -7.99
N ALA A 17 4.13 -1.11 -9.18
CA ALA A 17 4.30 -0.36 -10.42
C ALA A 17 3.48 0.94 -10.39
N ALA A 18 2.24 0.88 -9.94
CA ALA A 18 1.38 2.06 -9.82
C ALA A 18 1.94 3.07 -8.82
N ARG A 19 2.32 2.60 -7.63
CA ARG A 19 2.89 3.47 -6.59
C ARG A 19 4.16 4.16 -7.09
N ASN A 20 5.02 3.43 -7.79
CA ASN A 20 6.29 3.99 -8.24
C ASN A 20 6.14 4.96 -9.42
N GLU A 21 4.99 4.99 -10.08
CA GLU A 21 4.68 6.08 -11.01
C GLU A 21 4.35 7.38 -10.25
N LEU A 22 3.82 7.27 -9.04
CA LEU A 22 3.35 8.43 -8.27
C LEU A 22 4.41 8.97 -7.30
N VAL A 23 5.07 8.08 -6.58
CA VAL A 23 6.09 8.47 -5.60
C VAL A 23 7.46 8.40 -6.28
N THR A 24 8.09 9.56 -6.43
CA THR A 24 9.37 9.71 -7.14
C THR A 24 10.42 10.32 -6.21
N GLU A 25 11.68 10.25 -6.61
CA GLU A 25 12.75 10.89 -5.84
C GLU A 25 12.49 12.39 -5.67
N GLU A 26 11.94 13.03 -6.70
CA GLU A 26 11.69 14.47 -6.72
C GLU A 26 10.57 14.90 -5.79
N ASN A 27 9.51 14.07 -5.65
CA ASN A 27 8.35 14.44 -4.83
C ASN A 27 8.30 13.76 -3.47
N PHE A 28 9.23 12.88 -3.16
CA PHE A 28 9.28 12.19 -1.88
C PHE A 28 9.56 13.17 -0.74
N MET A 29 8.80 13.05 0.36
CA MET A 29 8.97 13.87 1.55
C MET A 29 9.53 13.07 2.72
N ALA A 30 8.89 11.94 3.03
CA ALA A 30 9.20 11.16 4.22
C ALA A 30 8.53 9.80 4.14
N TYR A 31 8.86 8.91 5.07
CA TYR A 31 8.21 7.60 5.16
C TYR A 31 7.91 7.25 6.60
N LYS A 32 7.09 6.22 6.78
CA LYS A 32 6.76 5.65 8.07
C LYS A 32 6.64 4.14 7.96
N ASP A 33 7.09 3.41 9.00
CA ASP A 33 7.04 1.95 9.09
C ASP A 33 7.95 1.26 8.07
N GLY A 34 7.70 -0.01 7.80
CA GLY A 34 8.44 -0.82 6.85
C GLY A 34 7.61 -2.04 6.47
N GLU A 35 8.18 -2.89 5.63
CA GLU A 35 7.49 -4.09 5.16
C GLU A 35 7.58 -5.21 6.20
N SER A 36 6.45 -5.88 6.47
CA SER A 36 6.40 -7.01 7.40
C SER A 36 5.18 -7.87 7.15
N ILE A 37 5.25 -9.13 7.61
CA ILE A 37 4.08 -10.01 7.68
C ILE A 37 3.84 -10.31 9.16
N ALA A 38 2.64 -9.99 9.63
CA ALA A 38 2.22 -10.25 11.00
C ALA A 38 1.22 -11.40 11.04
N SER A 39 1.31 -12.22 12.09
CA SER A 39 0.33 -13.28 12.33
C SER A 39 -0.89 -12.72 13.04
N LEU A 40 -2.06 -13.08 12.55
CA LEU A 40 -3.35 -12.73 13.14
C LEU A 40 -4.15 -14.01 13.37
N GLY A 41 -5.00 -14.02 14.41
CA GLY A 41 -5.91 -15.11 14.64
C GLY A 41 -5.35 -16.23 15.51
N SER A 42 -6.06 -17.37 15.52
CA SER A 42 -5.74 -18.52 16.35
C SER A 42 -4.83 -19.51 15.64
N ASP A 43 -4.24 -20.42 16.43
CA ASP A 43 -3.39 -21.50 15.90
C ASP A 43 -4.16 -22.48 15.00
N GLN A 44 -5.49 -22.50 15.10
CA GLN A 44 -6.32 -23.42 14.32
C GLN A 44 -6.58 -22.93 12.90
N GLU A 45 -6.66 -21.60 12.71
CA GLU A 45 -6.80 -20.99 11.39
C GLU A 45 -5.91 -19.76 11.34
N PRO A 46 -4.61 -19.95 11.14
CA PRO A 46 -3.71 -18.81 11.13
C PRO A 46 -3.98 -17.92 9.92
N LEU A 47 -4.16 -16.64 10.19
CA LEU A 47 -4.30 -15.61 9.18
C LEU A 47 -3.15 -14.64 9.31
N TYR A 48 -2.82 -13.97 8.23
CA TYR A 48 -1.66 -13.10 8.18
C TYR A 48 -2.01 -11.76 7.54
N SER A 49 -1.30 -10.72 7.95
CA SER A 49 -1.39 -9.41 7.33
C SER A 49 -0.02 -9.00 6.82
N LEU A 50 0.03 -8.61 5.55
CA LEU A 50 1.21 -7.99 4.97
C LEU A 50 1.04 -6.48 5.11
N HIS A 51 2.03 -5.82 5.72
CA HIS A 51 2.05 -4.37 5.90
C HIS A 51 3.20 -3.80 5.09
N THR A 52 3.02 -2.60 4.56
CA THR A 52 4.05 -1.94 3.77
C THR A 52 4.37 -0.56 4.33
N ARG A 53 5.49 -0.02 3.85
CA ARG A 53 5.92 1.32 4.21
C ARG A 53 4.92 2.35 3.68
N LEU A 54 4.64 3.36 4.50
CA LEU A 54 3.84 4.49 4.09
C LEU A 54 4.76 5.58 3.58
N TYR A 55 4.46 6.10 2.39
CA TYR A 55 5.23 7.18 1.78
C TYR A 55 4.43 8.47 1.78
N TYR A 56 5.07 9.55 2.22
CA TYR A 56 4.54 10.92 2.10
C TYR A 56 5.23 11.58 0.91
N PHE A 57 4.43 12.22 0.06
CA PHE A 57 4.96 12.85 -1.16
C PHE A 57 4.11 14.04 -1.56
N THR A 58 4.64 14.85 -2.50
CA THR A 58 4.04 16.14 -2.86
C THR A 58 3.22 16.12 -4.14
N GLU A 59 2.83 14.95 -4.65
CA GLU A 59 1.82 14.91 -5.71
C GLU A 59 0.46 15.16 -5.07
N LEU A 60 -0.16 16.30 -5.41
CA LEU A 60 -1.40 16.77 -4.78
C LEU A 60 -2.59 16.73 -5.72
N ASP A 61 -2.39 16.35 -6.98
CA ASP A 61 -3.47 16.22 -7.97
C ASP A 61 -4.18 14.89 -7.75
N VAL A 62 -5.29 14.95 -7.03
CA VAL A 62 -6.08 13.77 -6.69
C VAL A 62 -6.57 13.04 -7.94
N ASP A 63 -6.91 13.76 -9.01
CA ASP A 63 -7.36 13.14 -10.25
C ASP A 63 -6.24 12.32 -10.88
N HIS A 64 -5.02 12.84 -10.89
CA HIS A 64 -3.86 12.12 -11.42
C HIS A 64 -3.57 10.85 -10.58
N ILE A 65 -3.63 10.97 -9.26
CA ILE A 65 -3.44 9.83 -8.35
C ILE A 65 -4.51 8.77 -8.61
N ARG A 66 -5.77 9.19 -8.69
CA ARG A 66 -6.89 8.28 -8.95
C ARG A 66 -6.72 7.57 -10.29
N ASP A 67 -6.42 8.31 -11.34
CA ASP A 67 -6.28 7.76 -12.68
C ASP A 67 -5.13 6.77 -12.77
N THR A 68 -4.01 7.06 -12.13
CA THR A 68 -2.84 6.19 -12.12
C THR A 68 -3.14 4.87 -11.43
N TYR A 69 -3.69 4.92 -10.21
CA TYR A 69 -4.05 3.69 -9.51
C TYR A 69 -5.18 2.92 -10.23
N ASN A 70 -6.20 3.64 -10.74
CA ASN A 70 -7.29 2.98 -11.46
C ASN A 70 -6.79 2.21 -12.68
N LYS A 71 -5.87 2.78 -13.44
CA LYS A 71 -5.31 2.16 -14.63
C LYS A 71 -4.72 0.78 -14.32
N HIS A 72 -4.07 0.66 -13.17
CA HIS A 72 -3.40 -0.57 -12.75
C HIS A 72 -4.32 -1.50 -11.96
N LEU A 73 -5.18 -0.96 -11.09
CA LEU A 73 -5.88 -1.75 -10.09
C LEU A 73 -7.27 -2.22 -10.51
N LEU A 74 -8.02 -1.41 -11.27
CA LEU A 74 -9.36 -1.83 -11.69
C LEU A 74 -9.36 -3.10 -12.52
N PRO A 75 -8.39 -3.31 -13.46
CA PRO A 75 -8.33 -4.58 -14.18
C PRO A 75 -8.08 -5.82 -13.30
N LEU A 76 -7.55 -5.63 -12.10
CA LEU A 76 -7.30 -6.73 -11.15
C LEU A 76 -8.48 -7.00 -10.23
N GLY A 77 -9.59 -6.25 -10.36
CA GLY A 77 -10.77 -6.45 -9.54
C GLY A 77 -10.85 -5.60 -8.29
N PHE A 78 -10.00 -4.58 -8.15
CA PHE A 78 -10.14 -3.61 -7.07
C PHE A 78 -11.34 -2.71 -7.30
N GLU A 79 -12.01 -2.32 -6.22
CA GLU A 79 -13.09 -1.35 -6.25
C GLU A 79 -12.67 -0.11 -5.48
N LEU A 80 -12.93 1.06 -6.06
CA LEU A 80 -12.55 2.34 -5.47
C LEU A 80 -13.67 2.89 -4.60
N SER A 81 -13.30 3.37 -3.42
CA SER A 81 -14.15 4.15 -2.52
C SER A 81 -13.46 5.48 -2.26
N GLU A 82 -14.21 6.58 -2.30
CA GLU A 82 -13.68 7.91 -2.07
C GLU A 82 -14.43 8.60 -0.95
N LYS A 83 -13.69 9.26 -0.05
CA LYS A 83 -14.27 10.11 1.00
C LYS A 83 -13.56 11.45 1.02
N ARG A 84 -14.33 12.50 1.29
CA ARG A 84 -13.81 13.85 1.47
C ARG A 84 -14.34 14.42 2.77
N TRP A 85 -13.45 15.07 3.53
CA TRP A 85 -13.88 15.74 4.74
C TRP A 85 -12.99 16.95 5.03
N LYS A 86 -13.54 17.87 5.80
CA LYS A 86 -12.83 19.05 6.27
C LYS A 86 -13.29 19.34 7.70
N THR A 87 -12.36 19.35 8.62
CA THR A 87 -12.63 19.75 10.00
C THR A 87 -12.09 21.16 10.24
N THR A 88 -10.80 21.28 10.47
CA THR A 88 -10.08 22.55 10.54
C THR A 88 -8.90 22.45 9.57
N GLY A 89 -8.66 23.50 8.81
CA GLY A 89 -7.56 23.49 7.83
C GLY A 89 -7.99 22.91 6.48
N PRO A 90 -7.05 22.31 5.72
CA PRO A 90 -7.31 21.83 4.36
C PRO A 90 -8.30 20.67 4.29
N GLU A 91 -9.00 20.57 3.17
CA GLU A 91 -9.81 19.39 2.86
C GLU A 91 -8.91 18.16 2.70
N THR A 92 -9.40 17.03 3.16
CA THR A 92 -8.73 15.74 3.01
C THR A 92 -9.53 14.85 2.07
N VAL A 93 -8.84 14.22 1.12
CA VAL A 93 -9.44 13.28 0.16
C VAL A 93 -8.79 11.93 0.38
N SER A 94 -9.60 10.93 0.73
CA SER A 94 -9.15 9.56 0.92
C SER A 94 -9.65 8.69 -0.22
N LEU A 95 -8.74 8.03 -0.92
CA LEU A 95 -9.02 7.05 -1.95
C LEU A 95 -8.63 5.68 -1.40
N LEU A 96 -9.56 4.73 -1.49
CA LEU A 96 -9.36 3.39 -0.98
C LEU A 96 -9.75 2.39 -2.04
N TRP A 97 -8.80 1.56 -2.48
CA TRP A 97 -9.04 0.47 -3.43
C TRP A 97 -9.04 -0.83 -2.66
N ILE A 98 -10.10 -1.61 -2.79
CA ILE A 98 -10.27 -2.86 -2.05
C ILE A 98 -10.44 -4.02 -3.02
N ASN A 99 -9.70 -5.09 -2.82
CA ASN A 99 -9.86 -6.36 -3.53
C ASN A 99 -10.19 -7.44 -2.50
N GLU A 100 -11.45 -7.86 -2.45
CA GLU A 100 -11.92 -8.80 -1.43
C GLU A 100 -11.36 -10.22 -1.64
N GLU A 101 -11.05 -10.60 -2.87
CA GLU A 101 -10.53 -11.94 -3.16
C GLU A 101 -9.18 -12.17 -2.45
N TYR A 102 -8.38 -11.11 -2.32
CA TYR A 102 -7.06 -11.14 -1.67
C TYR A 102 -7.06 -10.47 -0.30
N HIS A 103 -8.16 -9.90 0.14
CA HIS A 103 -8.24 -9.00 1.28
C HIS A 103 -7.19 -7.88 1.21
N ALA A 104 -6.96 -7.39 0.00
CA ALA A 104 -5.95 -6.38 -0.25
C ALA A 104 -6.56 -4.99 -0.29
N VAL A 105 -5.82 -4.02 0.25
CA VAL A 105 -6.23 -2.63 0.30
C VAL A 105 -5.07 -1.75 -0.15
N VAL A 106 -5.36 -0.80 -1.04
CA VAL A 106 -4.42 0.27 -1.40
C VAL A 106 -5.05 1.59 -0.96
N SER A 107 -4.29 2.38 -0.23
CA SER A 107 -4.78 3.63 0.35
C SER A 107 -3.96 4.82 -0.15
N SER A 108 -4.66 5.90 -0.49
CA SER A 108 -4.03 7.18 -0.80
C SER A 108 -4.86 8.29 -0.15
N THR A 109 -4.23 9.07 0.72
CA THR A 109 -4.89 10.16 1.44
C THR A 109 -4.15 11.46 1.16
N THR A 110 -4.86 12.43 0.59
CA THR A 110 -4.31 13.75 0.24
C THR A 110 -4.90 14.82 1.12
N ARG A 111 -4.04 15.58 1.82
CA ARG A 111 -4.43 16.85 2.41
C ARG A 111 -4.14 17.93 1.37
N LEU A 112 -5.18 18.51 0.83
CA LEU A 112 -5.07 19.44 -0.30
C LEU A 112 -4.14 20.61 0.05
N GLY A 113 -3.18 20.85 -0.83
CA GLY A 113 -2.20 21.91 -0.65
C GLY A 113 -1.02 21.53 0.25
N GLU A 114 -1.00 20.34 0.85
CA GLU A 114 0.06 19.94 1.80
C GLU A 114 0.82 18.70 1.37
N GLN A 115 0.16 17.53 1.36
CA GLN A 115 0.84 16.26 1.11
C GLN A 115 -0.13 15.15 0.76
N THR A 116 0.40 14.08 0.19
CA THR A 116 -0.30 12.81 -0.02
C THR A 116 0.46 11.70 0.69
N ALA A 117 -0.27 10.76 1.28
CA ALA A 117 0.29 9.57 1.90
C ALA A 117 -0.28 8.33 1.22
N THR A 118 0.55 7.37 0.86
CA THR A 118 0.08 6.13 0.22
C THR A 118 0.78 4.91 0.78
N TYR A 119 0.02 3.81 0.88
CA TYR A 119 0.53 2.50 1.30
C TYR A 119 -0.48 1.42 0.87
N TYR A 120 -0.07 0.16 1.00
CA TYR A 120 -0.98 -0.96 0.75
C TYR A 120 -0.75 -2.05 1.80
N TYR A 121 -1.73 -2.92 1.96
CA TYR A 121 -1.67 -3.98 2.96
C TYR A 121 -2.68 -5.08 2.63
N THR A 122 -2.55 -6.22 3.31
CA THR A 122 -3.59 -7.25 3.31
C THR A 122 -4.16 -7.40 4.71
N GLN A 123 -5.42 -7.79 4.82
CA GLN A 123 -6.12 -8.00 6.08
C GLN A 123 -6.49 -9.48 6.21
N GLY A 124 -5.93 -10.16 7.23
CA GLY A 124 -6.38 -11.50 7.56
C GLY A 124 -6.44 -12.48 6.40
N THR A 125 -5.29 -12.73 5.74
CA THR A 125 -5.21 -13.63 4.60
C THR A 125 -4.60 -14.98 5.01
N PRO A 126 -5.10 -16.10 4.43
CA PRO A 126 -4.50 -17.41 4.69
C PRO A 126 -3.15 -17.55 3.99
N SER A 127 -2.35 -18.53 4.42
CA SER A 127 -1.10 -18.91 3.77
C SER A 127 -1.29 -20.25 3.05
N ASP A 128 -0.63 -20.43 1.91
CA ASP A 128 -0.57 -21.72 1.23
C ASP A 128 0.68 -22.53 1.59
N GLY A 129 1.54 -21.99 2.44
CA GLY A 129 2.76 -22.65 2.90
C GLY A 129 3.92 -22.64 1.92
N SER A 130 3.75 -22.06 0.73
CA SER A 130 4.78 -22.15 -0.32
C SER A 130 6.06 -21.39 -0.01
N THR A 131 6.02 -20.41 0.90
CA THR A 131 7.22 -19.67 1.32
C THR A 131 7.69 -20.08 2.72
N GLY A 132 7.02 -21.04 3.35
CA GLY A 132 7.31 -21.49 4.70
C GLY A 132 6.17 -21.24 5.67
N THR A 133 6.38 -21.66 6.91
CA THR A 133 5.44 -21.46 8.02
C THR A 133 6.23 -20.85 9.18
N PRO A 134 5.99 -19.57 9.51
CA PRO A 134 5.07 -18.63 8.90
C PRO A 134 5.50 -18.17 7.50
N PRO A 135 4.59 -17.59 6.71
CA PRO A 135 4.92 -17.12 5.36
C PRO A 135 5.95 -16.00 5.39
N GLN A 136 6.79 -15.96 4.35
CA GLN A 136 7.87 -15.01 4.22
C GLN A 136 7.52 -13.93 3.21
N LEU A 137 8.12 -12.75 3.37
CA LEU A 137 8.10 -11.73 2.34
C LEU A 137 8.90 -12.24 1.15
N ILE A 138 8.28 -12.23 -0.03
CA ILE A 138 8.94 -12.56 -1.29
C ILE A 138 9.69 -11.30 -1.73
N ASP A 139 10.91 -11.46 -2.26
CA ASP A 139 11.61 -10.32 -2.88
C ASP A 139 10.82 -9.80 -4.06
N GLN A 140 10.52 -8.50 -4.06
CA GLN A 140 9.78 -7.84 -5.12
C GLN A 140 10.60 -6.69 -5.67
N PRO A 141 10.95 -6.70 -6.96
CA PRO A 141 11.62 -5.56 -7.58
C PRO A 141 10.78 -4.29 -7.40
N GLY A 142 11.42 -3.23 -6.92
CA GLY A 142 10.76 -1.94 -6.74
C GLY A 142 9.86 -1.82 -5.52
N ARG A 143 9.69 -2.86 -4.71
CA ARG A 143 8.95 -2.73 -3.43
C ARG A 143 9.59 -1.64 -2.59
N ILE A 144 10.93 -1.64 -2.53
CA ILE A 144 11.70 -0.50 -2.05
C ILE A 144 12.21 0.20 -3.32
N PRO A 145 11.77 1.44 -3.59
CA PRO A 145 12.21 2.14 -4.81
C PRO A 145 13.73 2.27 -4.90
N ASP A 146 14.28 2.19 -6.10
CA ASP A 146 15.73 2.20 -6.31
C ASP A 146 16.42 3.45 -5.76
N TRP A 147 15.73 4.60 -5.80
CA TRP A 147 16.24 5.87 -5.30
C TRP A 147 16.10 6.03 -3.79
N PHE A 148 15.32 5.17 -3.12
CA PHE A 148 14.99 5.29 -1.70
C PHE A 148 16.08 4.66 -0.82
N ASP A 149 16.49 5.37 0.22
CA ASP A 149 17.43 4.87 1.22
C ASP A 149 16.68 4.48 2.50
N PRO A 150 16.50 3.18 2.78
CA PRO A 150 15.76 2.74 3.96
C PRO A 150 16.47 3.05 5.29
N SER A 151 17.70 3.56 5.25
CA SER A 151 18.41 3.98 6.47
C SER A 151 17.99 5.38 6.93
N LEU A 152 17.22 6.13 6.12
CA LEU A 152 16.74 7.45 6.52
C LEU A 152 15.70 7.33 7.64
N PRO A 153 15.61 8.33 8.54
CA PRO A 153 14.62 8.29 9.62
C PRO A 153 13.18 8.32 9.11
N PRO A 154 12.25 7.63 9.79
CA PRO A 154 10.82 7.74 9.46
C PRO A 154 10.27 9.15 9.71
N ALA A 155 9.12 9.45 9.08
CA ALA A 155 8.46 10.75 9.18
C ALA A 155 8.08 11.13 10.62
N ASP A 156 7.69 10.16 11.44
CA ASP A 156 7.25 10.39 12.80
C ASP A 156 8.41 10.71 13.77
N GLN A 157 9.63 10.68 13.28
CA GLN A 157 10.81 11.07 14.06
C GLN A 157 11.21 12.54 13.86
N LYS A 158 10.47 13.25 13.03
CA LYS A 158 10.72 14.67 12.74
C LYS A 158 10.20 15.57 13.84
#